data_c214861e694900a34cbe1f672e70ba6d
#
_entry.id   c214861e694900a34cbe1f672e70ba6d
#
_cell.length_a   1.000
_cell.length_b   1.000
_cell.length_c   1.000
_cell.angle_alpha   90.00
_cell.angle_beta   90.00
_cell.angle_gamma   90.00
#
_symmetry.space_group_name_H-M   'P 1'
#
loop_
_entity.id
_entity.type
_entity.pdbx_description
1 polymer ?
#
loop_
_entity_poly.entity_id
_entity_poly.type
_entity_poly.pdbx_seq_one_letter_code
_entity_poly.pdbx_strand_id
1 'polypeptide(L)'
;MIKLAPFESCTGCTACMNSCSHNAIVMAEDAEGFIFPHINGNKCVECGLCMRVCPVLNTPIITNATKPNVFAVWSLKDRTVSSSGGAFSAFARNVLEADGVVFGATLGTNLLCYHREIHMMYLQTVVTQCFVNNKSEIWS
;
A
#
# COMPACT_ATOMS: atom_id res chain seq x y z
N MET A 1 10.63 -21.29 18.28
CA MET A 1 11.44 -20.51 17.30
C MET A 1 10.51 -19.88 16.27
N ILE A 2 10.56 -18.56 16.12
CA ILE A 2 9.73 -17.81 15.15
C ILE A 2 10.19 -18.13 13.74
N LYS A 3 9.23 -18.42 12.85
CA LYS A 3 9.48 -18.73 11.45
C LYS A 3 8.64 -17.78 10.56
N LEU A 4 9.28 -16.85 9.91
CA LEU A 4 8.64 -15.95 8.95
C LEU A 4 8.32 -16.68 7.64
N ALA A 5 7.56 -16.03 6.76
CA ALA A 5 7.30 -16.57 5.42
C ALA A 5 8.61 -16.89 4.69
N PRO A 6 8.64 -17.96 3.90
CA PRO A 6 9.78 -18.27 3.04
C PRO A 6 10.10 -17.10 2.11
N PHE A 7 11.39 -16.96 1.81
CA PHE A 7 11.89 -15.87 0.94
C PHE A 7 11.14 -15.80 -0.39
N GLU A 8 10.91 -16.94 -1.03
CA GLU A 8 10.28 -17.08 -2.34
C GLU A 8 8.81 -16.64 -2.36
N SER A 9 8.16 -16.59 -1.19
CA SER A 9 6.74 -16.21 -1.06
C SER A 9 6.52 -14.93 -0.27
N CYS A 10 7.57 -14.38 0.34
CA CYS A 10 7.47 -13.12 1.08
C CYS A 10 7.24 -11.95 0.15
N THR A 11 6.22 -11.15 0.43
CA THR A 11 5.83 -9.98 -0.40
C THR A 11 6.47 -8.67 0.09
N GLY A 12 7.33 -8.69 1.11
CA GLY A 12 7.96 -7.47 1.66
C GLY A 12 6.97 -6.47 2.30
N CYS A 13 5.75 -6.91 2.62
CA CYS A 13 4.65 -6.04 3.04
C CYS A 13 4.82 -5.35 4.40
N THR A 14 5.92 -5.59 5.12
CA THR A 14 6.28 -5.01 6.43
C THR A 14 5.31 -5.29 7.59
N ALA A 15 4.23 -6.04 7.41
CA ALA A 15 3.25 -6.32 8.45
C ALA A 15 3.90 -6.93 9.72
N CYS A 16 4.83 -7.86 9.55
CA CYS A 16 5.58 -8.49 10.65
C CYS A 16 6.43 -7.48 11.44
N MET A 17 7.10 -6.53 10.76
CA MET A 17 7.90 -5.48 11.38
C MET A 17 7.00 -4.53 12.16
N ASN A 18 5.94 -4.02 11.54
CA ASN A 18 5.02 -3.05 12.14
C ASN A 18 4.24 -3.62 13.34
N SER A 19 4.02 -4.94 13.39
CA SER A 19 3.35 -5.60 14.51
C SER A 19 4.28 -5.93 15.69
N CYS A 20 5.61 -5.78 15.52
CA CYS A 20 6.57 -6.17 16.53
C CYS A 20 6.78 -5.09 17.59
N SER A 21 6.11 -5.21 18.75
CA SER A 21 6.25 -4.30 19.88
C SER A 21 7.68 -4.25 20.48
N HIS A 22 8.51 -5.25 20.19
CA HIS A 22 9.89 -5.33 20.68
C HIS A 22 10.92 -4.77 19.69
N ASN A 23 10.49 -4.26 18.53
CA ASN A 23 11.36 -3.80 17.45
C ASN A 23 12.46 -4.83 17.10
N ALA A 24 12.09 -6.11 17.13
CA ALA A 24 13.00 -7.23 16.86
C ALA A 24 13.10 -7.56 15.36
N ILE A 25 12.30 -6.92 14.50
CA ILE A 25 12.30 -7.19 13.06
C ILE A 25 12.74 -5.93 12.34
N VAL A 26 13.71 -6.07 11.46
CA VAL A 26 14.17 -5.04 10.54
C VAL A 26 14.00 -5.53 9.11
N MET A 27 13.69 -4.61 8.20
CA MET A 27 13.67 -4.91 6.77
C MET A 27 15.04 -4.59 6.18
N ALA A 28 15.58 -5.52 5.42
CA ALA A 28 16.86 -5.33 4.72
C ALA A 28 16.72 -5.75 3.26
N GLU A 29 17.44 -5.05 2.40
CA GLU A 29 17.50 -5.34 0.97
C GLU A 29 18.39 -6.55 0.70
N ASP A 30 17.99 -7.36 -0.26
CA ASP A 30 18.82 -8.41 -0.83
C ASP A 30 19.73 -7.86 -1.95
N ALA A 31 20.45 -8.75 -2.63
CA ALA A 31 21.35 -8.38 -3.72
C ALA A 31 20.63 -7.81 -4.97
N GLU A 32 19.33 -8.03 -5.09
CA GLU A 32 18.48 -7.56 -6.19
C GLU A 32 17.67 -6.32 -5.81
N GLY A 33 17.78 -5.84 -4.55
CA GLY A 33 17.08 -4.67 -4.03
C GLY A 33 15.67 -4.96 -3.47
N PHE A 34 15.27 -6.23 -3.33
CA PHE A 34 14.02 -6.58 -2.67
C PHE A 34 14.17 -6.53 -1.15
N ILE A 35 13.11 -6.09 -0.48
CA ILE A 35 13.12 -5.88 0.98
C ILE A 35 12.53 -7.08 1.69
N PHE A 36 13.31 -7.68 2.61
CA PHE A 36 12.90 -8.85 3.40
C PHE A 36 13.08 -8.63 4.90
N PRO A 37 12.25 -9.28 5.75
CA PRO A 37 12.33 -9.15 7.19
C PRO A 37 13.45 -10.03 7.78
N HIS A 38 14.27 -9.44 8.65
CA HIS A 38 15.30 -10.12 9.44
C HIS A 38 14.98 -10.00 10.93
N ILE A 39 15.04 -11.13 11.66
CA ILE A 39 14.77 -11.18 13.09
C ILE A 39 16.06 -11.01 13.87
N ASN A 40 16.11 -10.03 14.76
CA ASN A 40 17.15 -9.91 15.77
C ASN A 40 16.78 -10.83 16.95
N GLY A 41 17.48 -11.96 17.07
CA GLY A 41 17.23 -12.96 18.12
C GLY A 41 17.40 -12.43 19.54
N ASN A 42 18.26 -11.41 19.75
CA ASN A 42 18.48 -10.84 21.08
C ASN A 42 17.30 -9.96 21.56
N LYS A 43 16.47 -9.48 20.65
CA LYS A 43 15.27 -8.68 20.96
C LYS A 43 13.98 -9.49 20.85
N CYS A 44 14.02 -10.64 20.20
CA CYS A 44 12.84 -11.46 19.95
C CYS A 44 12.44 -12.25 21.19
N VAL A 45 11.22 -12.01 21.66
CA VAL A 45 10.62 -12.75 22.80
C VAL A 45 9.74 -13.93 22.35
N GLU A 46 9.80 -14.29 21.11
CA GLU A 46 9.07 -15.43 20.51
C GLU A 46 7.53 -15.39 20.68
N CYS A 47 6.91 -14.22 20.79
CA CYS A 47 5.46 -14.07 21.00
C CYS A 47 4.59 -14.54 19.83
N GLY A 48 5.14 -14.74 18.65
CA GLY A 48 4.44 -15.24 17.46
C GLY A 48 3.53 -14.24 16.74
N LEU A 49 3.44 -12.97 17.19
CA LEU A 49 2.54 -11.99 16.61
C LEU A 49 2.85 -11.73 15.12
N CYS A 50 4.12 -11.63 14.76
CA CYS A 50 4.57 -11.47 13.37
C CYS A 50 4.12 -12.62 12.44
N MET A 51 4.02 -13.84 12.96
CA MET A 51 3.49 -14.97 12.20
C MET A 51 1.97 -14.85 12.02
N ARG A 52 1.24 -14.41 13.04
CA ARG A 52 -0.23 -14.26 12.98
C ARG A 52 -0.70 -13.18 12.01
N VAL A 53 0.05 -12.09 11.87
CA VAL A 53 -0.30 -10.99 10.96
C VAL A 53 0.19 -11.20 9.53
N CYS A 54 1.00 -12.23 9.29
CA CYS A 54 1.57 -12.46 7.97
C CYS A 54 0.49 -12.94 6.98
N PRO A 55 0.23 -12.22 5.88
CA PRO A 55 -0.77 -12.63 4.90
C PRO A 55 -0.38 -13.90 4.14
N VAL A 56 0.93 -14.19 4.05
CA VAL A 56 1.42 -15.41 3.39
C VAL A 56 1.22 -16.65 4.26
N LEU A 57 1.46 -16.53 5.57
CA LEU A 57 1.29 -17.64 6.51
C LEU A 57 -0.18 -17.86 6.91
N ASN A 58 -1.00 -16.82 6.83
CA ASN A 58 -2.40 -16.82 7.22
C ASN A 58 -3.28 -16.29 6.10
N THR A 59 -3.13 -16.83 4.91
CA THR A 59 -3.98 -16.48 3.78
C THR A 59 -5.41 -16.89 4.10
N PRO A 60 -6.35 -15.96 4.30
CA PRO A 60 -7.75 -16.31 4.42
C PRO A 60 -8.19 -16.96 3.10
N ILE A 61 -8.82 -18.11 3.17
CA ILE A 61 -9.47 -18.70 2.00
C ILE A 61 -10.71 -17.85 1.71
N ILE A 62 -10.50 -16.76 0.94
CA ILE A 62 -11.60 -15.96 0.44
C ILE A 62 -12.15 -16.70 -0.78
N THR A 63 -13.09 -17.60 -0.55
CA THR A 63 -13.90 -18.17 -1.62
C THR A 63 -14.95 -17.12 -1.98
N ASN A 64 -14.74 -16.39 -3.08
CA ASN A 64 -15.83 -15.64 -3.69
C ASN A 64 -16.87 -16.65 -4.16
N ALA A 65 -17.99 -16.74 -3.46
CA ALA A 65 -19.09 -17.64 -3.79
C ALA A 65 -19.73 -17.30 -5.15
N THR A 66 -19.49 -16.11 -5.66
CA THR A 66 -20.03 -15.60 -6.94
C THR A 66 -18.93 -15.07 -7.83
N LYS A 67 -19.08 -15.26 -9.13
CA LYS A 67 -18.21 -14.66 -10.13
C LYS A 67 -18.24 -13.13 -9.99
N PRO A 68 -17.09 -12.44 -9.83
CA PRO A 68 -17.08 -11.00 -9.68
C PRO A 68 -17.58 -10.32 -10.96
N ASN A 69 -18.37 -9.24 -10.80
CA ASN A 69 -18.70 -8.37 -11.91
C ASN A 69 -17.52 -7.46 -12.21
N VAL A 70 -17.20 -7.32 -13.49
CA VAL A 70 -16.10 -6.47 -13.97
C VAL A 70 -16.69 -5.31 -14.77
N PHE A 71 -16.26 -4.08 -14.43
CA PHE A 71 -16.73 -2.87 -15.08
C PHE A 71 -15.56 -2.05 -15.62
N ALA A 72 -15.70 -1.50 -16.82
CA ALA A 72 -14.86 -0.42 -17.30
C ALA A 72 -15.53 0.90 -16.93
N VAL A 73 -14.85 1.74 -16.15
CA VAL A 73 -15.40 2.99 -15.66
C VAL A 73 -14.47 4.17 -15.90
N TRP A 74 -15.04 5.35 -16.12
CA TRP A 74 -14.32 6.61 -16.11
C TRP A 74 -15.18 7.71 -15.51
N SER A 75 -14.54 8.71 -14.90
CA SER A 75 -15.21 9.90 -14.38
C SER A 75 -15.16 11.01 -15.41
N LEU A 76 -16.31 11.51 -15.86
CA LEU A 76 -16.36 12.65 -16.77
C LEU A 76 -15.72 13.91 -16.19
N LYS A 77 -15.83 14.09 -14.87
CA LYS A 77 -15.29 15.25 -14.15
C LYS A 77 -13.77 15.15 -13.94
N ASP A 78 -13.25 13.97 -13.65
CA ASP A 78 -11.87 13.79 -13.18
C ASP A 78 -10.93 13.25 -14.27
N ARG A 79 -11.47 12.80 -15.40
CA ARG A 79 -10.72 12.18 -16.49
C ARG A 79 -9.56 13.04 -16.99
N THR A 80 -9.79 14.35 -17.13
CA THR A 80 -8.84 15.29 -17.71
C THR A 80 -7.64 15.57 -16.82
N VAL A 81 -7.79 15.38 -15.49
CA VAL A 81 -6.75 15.61 -14.47
C VAL A 81 -6.21 14.31 -13.88
N SER A 82 -6.61 13.17 -14.41
CA SER A 82 -6.19 11.84 -13.94
C SER A 82 -5.27 11.16 -14.94
N SER A 83 -4.34 10.35 -14.46
CA SER A 83 -3.47 9.51 -15.30
C SER A 83 -4.22 8.36 -15.97
N SER A 84 -5.41 7.99 -15.46
CA SER A 84 -6.26 6.92 -15.95
C SER A 84 -7.71 7.42 -16.08
N GLY A 85 -8.71 6.58 -15.86
CA GLY A 85 -10.13 6.92 -15.98
C GLY A 85 -10.69 7.89 -14.94
N GLY A 86 -9.94 8.23 -13.89
CA GLY A 86 -10.40 9.12 -12.82
C GLY A 86 -11.33 8.45 -11.80
N ALA A 87 -11.52 7.13 -11.86
CA ALA A 87 -12.40 6.40 -10.95
C ALA A 87 -11.96 6.54 -9.49
N PHE A 88 -10.65 6.47 -9.21
CA PHE A 88 -10.12 6.67 -7.86
C PHE A 88 -10.54 8.03 -7.28
N SER A 89 -10.40 9.10 -8.04
CA SER A 89 -10.78 10.45 -7.62
C SER A 89 -12.27 10.58 -7.33
N ALA A 90 -13.11 9.94 -8.14
CA ALA A 90 -14.56 9.93 -7.95
C ALA A 90 -14.96 9.18 -6.68
N PHE A 91 -14.39 8.00 -6.43
CA PHE A 91 -14.63 7.23 -5.21
C PHE A 91 -14.08 7.93 -3.96
N ALA A 92 -12.84 8.45 -4.04
CA ALA A 92 -12.23 9.19 -2.95
C ALA A 92 -13.09 10.39 -2.52
N ARG A 93 -13.58 11.17 -3.49
CA ARG A 93 -14.46 12.30 -3.21
C ARG A 93 -15.72 11.87 -2.47
N ASN A 94 -16.37 10.80 -2.89
CA ASN A 94 -17.59 10.30 -2.26
C ASN A 94 -17.35 9.87 -0.80
N VAL A 95 -16.21 9.24 -0.51
CA VAL A 95 -15.82 8.86 0.86
C VAL A 95 -15.54 10.10 1.72
N LEU A 96 -14.80 11.08 1.17
CA LEU A 96 -14.42 12.29 1.87
C LEU A 96 -15.61 13.22 2.12
N GLU A 97 -16.59 13.30 1.21
CA GLU A 97 -17.84 14.04 1.39
C GLU A 97 -18.70 13.44 2.52
N ALA A 98 -18.47 12.17 2.85
CA ALA A 98 -19.09 11.49 3.99
C ALA A 98 -18.20 11.50 5.26
N ASP A 99 -17.27 12.47 5.39
CA ASP A 99 -16.29 12.59 6.48
C ASP A 99 -15.40 11.34 6.67
N GLY A 100 -15.26 10.53 5.63
CA GLY A 100 -14.37 9.39 5.63
C GLY A 100 -12.91 9.77 5.37
N VAL A 101 -12.02 8.76 5.42
CA VAL A 101 -10.59 8.89 5.16
C VAL A 101 -10.22 7.98 3.99
N VAL A 102 -9.34 8.47 3.12
CA VAL A 102 -8.85 7.72 1.96
C VAL A 102 -7.33 7.58 2.07
N PHE A 103 -6.83 6.38 1.83
CA PHE A 103 -5.41 6.12 1.69
C PHE A 103 -5.08 5.85 0.23
N GLY A 104 -4.04 6.49 -0.27
CA GLY A 104 -3.58 6.31 -1.63
C GLY A 104 -2.06 6.26 -1.72
N ALA A 105 -1.56 5.56 -2.72
CA ALA A 105 -0.14 5.60 -3.05
C ALA A 105 0.18 6.91 -3.77
N THR A 106 1.26 7.55 -3.37
CA THR A 106 1.76 8.79 -4.00
C THR A 106 3.25 8.66 -4.29
N LEU A 107 3.69 9.33 -5.35
CA LEU A 107 5.10 9.40 -5.70
C LEU A 107 5.69 10.71 -5.15
N GLY A 108 6.76 10.60 -4.38
CA GLY A 108 7.50 11.76 -3.88
C GLY A 108 8.42 12.37 -4.93
N THR A 109 8.97 13.54 -4.64
CA THR A 109 9.94 14.24 -5.52
C THR A 109 11.23 13.45 -5.74
N ASN A 110 11.54 12.50 -4.85
CA ASN A 110 12.66 11.57 -4.95
C ASN A 110 12.30 10.26 -5.67
N LEU A 111 11.15 10.20 -6.34
CA LEU A 111 10.59 9.04 -7.04
C LEU A 111 10.26 7.83 -6.14
N LEU A 112 10.33 7.98 -4.81
CA LEU A 112 9.88 6.94 -3.89
C LEU A 112 8.37 6.96 -3.76
N CYS A 113 7.77 5.77 -3.82
CA CYS A 113 6.35 5.58 -3.61
C CYS A 113 6.05 5.39 -2.11
N TYR A 114 5.07 6.08 -1.59
CA TYR A 114 4.61 5.92 -0.21
C TYR A 114 3.09 6.05 -0.11
N HIS A 115 2.51 5.51 0.95
CA HIS A 115 1.09 5.69 1.24
C HIS A 115 0.85 7.03 1.92
N ARG A 116 -0.19 7.71 1.50
CA ARG A 116 -0.61 8.97 2.09
C ARG A 116 -2.08 8.91 2.47
N GLU A 117 -2.36 9.42 3.66
CA GLU A 117 -3.71 9.67 4.12
C GLU A 117 -4.24 10.97 3.51
N ILE A 118 -5.47 10.95 3.03
CA ILE A 118 -6.11 12.05 2.33
C ILE A 118 -7.38 12.44 3.09
N HIS A 119 -7.46 13.70 3.48
CA HIS A 119 -8.64 14.33 4.05
C HIS A 119 -9.25 15.33 3.05
N MET A 120 -10.51 15.73 3.28
CA MET A 120 -11.26 16.61 2.38
C MET A 120 -10.49 17.88 1.98
N MET A 121 -9.77 18.51 2.93
CA MET A 121 -8.98 19.74 2.67
C MET A 121 -7.87 19.56 1.64
N TYR A 122 -7.40 18.32 1.43
CA TYR A 122 -6.27 18.01 0.54
C TYR A 122 -6.66 17.32 -0.75
N LEU A 123 -7.97 17.04 -0.97
CA LEU A 123 -8.41 16.29 -2.14
C LEU A 123 -7.93 16.91 -3.45
N GLN A 124 -8.07 18.21 -3.62
CA GLN A 124 -7.64 18.91 -4.83
C GLN A 124 -6.12 18.87 -5.01
N THR A 125 -5.36 19.02 -3.91
CA THR A 125 -3.89 19.06 -3.97
C THR A 125 -3.30 17.67 -4.19
N VAL A 126 -3.83 16.64 -3.52
CA VAL A 126 -3.25 15.28 -3.58
C VAL A 126 -3.64 14.56 -4.86
N VAL A 127 -4.88 14.68 -5.31
CA VAL A 127 -5.31 14.11 -6.59
C VAL A 127 -4.54 14.75 -7.74
N THR A 128 -4.29 16.05 -7.68
CA THR A 128 -3.48 16.76 -8.67
C THR A 128 -2.01 16.37 -8.56
N GLN A 129 -1.42 16.31 -7.36
CA GLN A 129 0.00 15.96 -7.19
C GLN A 129 0.32 14.49 -7.45
N CYS A 130 -0.55 13.54 -7.10
CA CYS A 130 -0.31 12.12 -7.41
C CYS A 130 -0.32 11.83 -8.92
N PHE A 131 -0.98 12.67 -9.73
CA PHE A 131 -1.24 12.37 -11.13
C PHE A 131 -0.81 13.45 -12.12
N VAL A 132 -0.55 14.69 -11.71
CA VAL A 132 -0.24 15.81 -12.61
C VAL A 132 1.24 16.18 -12.63
N ASN A 133 1.99 16.01 -11.54
CA ASN A 133 3.45 16.25 -11.57
C ASN A 133 4.23 15.31 -12.49
N ASN A 134 3.60 14.25 -12.99
CA ASN A 134 4.24 13.29 -13.89
C ASN A 134 4.03 13.58 -15.38
N LYS A 135 3.19 14.56 -15.75
CA LYS A 135 2.97 14.84 -17.19
C LYS A 135 3.93 15.88 -17.78
N SER A 136 4.56 16.72 -16.96
CA SER A 136 5.43 17.79 -17.46
C SER A 136 6.93 17.48 -17.38
N GLU A 137 7.36 16.47 -16.59
CA GLU A 137 8.80 16.20 -16.38
C GLU A 137 9.31 14.89 -17.00
N ILE A 138 8.41 13.99 -17.48
CA ILE A 138 8.83 12.70 -18.06
C ILE A 138 8.98 12.77 -19.59
N TRP A 139 8.56 13.85 -20.25
CA TRP A 139 8.59 14.01 -21.71
C TRP A 139 9.26 15.30 -22.19
N SER A 140 10.27 15.79 -21.47
CA SER A 140 11.17 16.85 -21.97
C SER A 140 12.59 16.34 -22.11
#